data_5acab9349b20b02128714f48781b5154
#
_entry.id   5acab9349b20b02128714f48781b5154
#
_cell.length_a   1.000
_cell.length_b   1.000
_cell.length_c   1.000
_cell.angle_alpha   90.00
_cell.angle_beta   90.00
_cell.angle_gamma   90.00
#
_symmetry.space_group_name_H-M   'P 1'
#
loop_
_entity.id
_entity.type
_entity.pdbx_description
1 polymer ?
#
loop_
_entity_poly.entity_id
_entity_poly.type
_entity_poly.pdbx_seq_one_letter_code
_entity_poly.pdbx_strand_id
1 'polypeptide(L)'
;LGLLGAGIVHIAVLFLVPEFSERDAWSRLAMASDLYKMTRLDAEAGGAPVVKSVDPMFYAAACRFDLADGLVRVRAPGNVPFWSASVYDRSGHNIYSFNDHNANSEKLDAVVLTPAQMIDVRRDLPEELQGAIFVEAPIEEGILVVRAFVPDDSWKPIVSRFLEQSACELQDY
;
A
#
# COMPACT_ATOMS: atom_id res chain seq x y z
N LEU A 1 -17.37 42.39 10.45
CA LEU A 1 -17.53 41.72 9.14
C LEU A 1 -16.28 40.96 8.74
N GLY A 2 -15.05 41.46 8.90
CA GLY A 2 -13.81 40.78 8.53
C GLY A 2 -13.55 39.45 9.29
N LEU A 3 -13.77 39.44 10.60
CA LEU A 3 -13.63 38.23 11.43
C LEU A 3 -14.63 37.12 11.05
N LEU A 4 -15.85 37.52 10.71
CA LEU A 4 -16.89 36.57 10.27
C LEU A 4 -16.51 35.96 8.92
N GLY A 5 -16.03 36.76 7.98
CA GLY A 5 -15.55 36.30 6.67
C GLY A 5 -14.35 35.37 6.79
N ALA A 6 -13.38 35.71 7.65
CA ALA A 6 -12.22 34.84 7.91
C ALA A 6 -12.62 33.50 8.52
N GLY A 7 -13.59 33.49 9.43
CA GLY A 7 -14.13 32.25 10.02
C GLY A 7 -14.81 31.35 8.98
N ILE A 8 -15.62 31.91 8.09
CA ILE A 8 -16.30 31.16 7.02
C ILE A 8 -15.26 30.55 6.05
N VAL A 9 -14.27 31.33 5.63
CA VAL A 9 -13.20 30.85 4.74
C VAL A 9 -12.38 29.75 5.41
N HIS A 10 -12.05 29.91 6.69
CA HIS A 10 -11.29 28.90 7.43
C HIS A 10 -12.05 27.58 7.53
N ILE A 11 -13.34 27.61 7.84
CA ILE A 11 -14.19 26.43 7.88
C ILE A 11 -14.30 25.78 6.50
N ALA A 12 -14.51 26.58 5.44
CA ALA A 12 -14.58 26.07 4.08
C ALA A 12 -13.28 25.38 3.67
N VAL A 13 -12.12 25.96 3.99
CA VAL A 13 -10.80 25.35 3.71
C VAL A 13 -10.62 24.04 4.48
N LEU A 14 -11.00 23.97 5.76
CA LEU A 14 -10.90 22.76 6.57
C LEU A 14 -11.74 21.60 6.00
N PHE A 15 -12.90 21.88 5.41
CA PHE A 15 -13.74 20.85 4.79
C PHE A 15 -13.31 20.48 3.37
N LEU A 16 -12.73 21.41 2.62
CA LEU A 16 -12.34 21.17 1.22
C LEU A 16 -10.95 20.53 1.08
N VAL A 17 -10.00 20.88 1.94
CA VAL A 17 -8.61 20.37 1.84
C VAL A 17 -8.53 18.84 1.90
N PRO A 18 -9.21 18.14 2.82
CA PRO A 18 -9.15 16.67 2.86
C PRO A 18 -9.64 16.04 1.55
N GLU A 19 -10.78 16.48 1.05
CA GLU A 19 -11.43 15.90 -0.13
C GLU A 19 -10.62 16.08 -1.43
N PHE A 20 -9.89 17.18 -1.56
CA PHE A 20 -8.97 17.39 -2.67
C PHE A 20 -7.64 16.63 -2.51
N SER A 21 -7.17 16.44 -1.29
CA SER A 21 -5.93 15.71 -1.01
C SER A 21 -6.07 14.18 -1.23
N GLU A 22 -7.19 13.62 -0.85
CA GLU A 22 -7.47 12.18 -0.97
C GLU A 22 -7.56 11.73 -2.43
N ARG A 23 -8.25 12.49 -3.27
CA ARG A 23 -8.36 12.22 -4.72
C ARG A 23 -7.01 12.29 -5.44
N ASP A 24 -6.04 12.99 -4.88
CA ASP A 24 -4.75 13.20 -5.53
C ASP A 24 -3.85 11.95 -5.46
N ALA A 25 -3.78 11.24 -4.34
CA ALA A 25 -2.94 10.05 -4.18
C ALA A 25 -3.41 8.88 -5.07
N TRP A 26 -4.69 8.57 -5.07
CA TRP A 26 -5.28 7.54 -5.93
C TRP A 26 -5.08 7.88 -7.42
N SER A 27 -5.40 9.12 -7.80
CA SER A 27 -5.31 9.58 -9.19
C SER A 27 -3.87 9.60 -9.69
N ARG A 28 -2.93 10.04 -8.88
CA ARG A 28 -1.49 10.03 -9.21
C ARG A 28 -0.98 8.62 -9.41
N LEU A 29 -1.34 7.70 -8.53
CA LEU A 29 -0.94 6.31 -8.67
C LEU A 29 -1.62 5.66 -9.88
N ALA A 30 -2.88 6.06 -10.19
CA ALA A 30 -3.60 5.61 -11.38
C ALA A 30 -2.92 6.04 -12.69
N MET A 31 -2.34 7.22 -12.71
CA MET A 31 -1.57 7.70 -13.88
C MET A 31 -0.19 7.03 -13.99
N ALA A 32 0.37 6.55 -12.89
CA ALA A 32 1.70 5.97 -12.84
C ALA A 32 1.71 4.46 -13.08
N SER A 33 0.61 3.75 -12.76
CA SER A 33 0.56 2.29 -12.79
C SER A 33 -0.86 1.75 -12.97
N ASP A 34 -0.96 0.61 -13.64
CA ASP A 34 -2.19 -0.18 -13.72
C ASP A 34 -2.55 -0.83 -12.38
N LEU A 35 -3.76 -1.41 -12.27
CA LEU A 35 -4.16 -2.28 -11.17
C LEU A 35 -3.25 -3.51 -11.10
N TYR A 36 -3.10 -4.06 -9.90
CA TYR A 36 -2.33 -5.29 -9.64
C TYR A 36 -0.86 -5.21 -10.08
N LYS A 37 -0.31 -4.01 -10.11
CA LYS A 37 1.10 -3.79 -10.44
C LYS A 37 1.81 -3.03 -9.33
N MET A 38 2.88 -3.64 -8.82
CA MET A 38 3.75 -2.98 -7.83
C MET A 38 4.57 -1.90 -8.52
N THR A 39 4.49 -0.67 -8.01
CA THR A 39 5.18 0.50 -8.57
C THR A 39 5.96 1.23 -7.49
N ARG A 40 7.24 1.52 -7.78
CA ARG A 40 8.11 2.30 -6.89
C ARG A 40 7.60 3.73 -6.77
N LEU A 41 7.58 4.24 -5.54
CA LEU A 41 7.12 5.59 -5.22
C LEU A 41 8.26 6.59 -5.07
N ASP A 42 9.47 6.10 -4.77
CA ASP A 42 10.64 6.94 -4.53
C ASP A 42 11.33 7.41 -5.83
N ALA A 43 12.14 8.46 -5.70
CA ALA A 43 12.79 9.13 -6.84
C ALA A 43 13.90 8.30 -7.51
N GLU A 44 14.43 7.29 -6.84
CA GLU A 44 15.54 6.47 -7.35
C GLU A 44 15.09 5.41 -8.38
N ALA A 45 13.78 5.27 -8.58
CA ALA A 45 13.21 4.35 -9.56
C ALA A 45 13.36 4.77 -11.03
N GLY A 46 14.07 5.86 -11.32
CA GLY A 46 14.39 6.26 -12.71
C GLY A 46 13.34 7.12 -13.39
N GLY A 47 12.54 7.87 -12.65
CA GLY A 47 11.53 8.79 -13.16
C GLY A 47 11.22 9.92 -12.18
N ALA A 48 10.25 10.77 -12.52
CA ALA A 48 9.70 11.70 -11.55
C ALA A 48 9.00 10.91 -10.43
N PRO A 49 9.30 11.18 -9.15
CA PRO A 49 8.70 10.43 -8.06
C PRO A 49 7.18 10.62 -8.07
N VAL A 50 6.44 9.52 -7.99
CA VAL A 50 4.97 9.54 -7.90
C VAL A 50 4.51 10.28 -6.65
N VAL A 51 5.26 10.12 -5.56
CA VAL A 51 5.06 10.82 -4.30
C VAL A 51 6.41 11.39 -3.87
N LYS A 52 6.43 12.64 -3.44
CA LYS A 52 7.60 13.22 -2.80
C LYS A 52 7.83 12.47 -1.49
N SER A 53 8.78 11.53 -1.46
CA SER A 53 9.17 10.88 -0.22
C SER A 53 9.77 11.92 0.72
N VAL A 54 9.20 12.03 1.89
CA VAL A 54 9.69 12.95 2.93
C VAL A 54 10.79 12.28 3.75
N ASP A 55 10.83 10.95 3.76
CA ASP A 55 11.79 10.18 4.54
C ASP A 55 12.85 9.52 3.64
N PRO A 56 14.09 10.01 3.67
CA PRO A 56 15.19 9.46 2.87
C PRO A 56 15.63 8.07 3.33
N MET A 57 15.24 7.64 4.53
CA MET A 57 15.62 6.35 5.09
C MET A 57 14.64 5.23 4.72
N PHE A 58 13.55 5.53 4.00
CA PHE A 58 12.59 4.54 3.55
C PHE A 58 12.38 4.62 2.04
N TYR A 59 12.53 3.48 1.39
CA TYR A 59 12.03 3.29 0.03
C TYR A 59 10.64 2.68 0.10
N ALA A 60 9.81 3.02 -0.88
CA ALA A 60 8.43 2.57 -0.91
C ALA A 60 7.98 2.13 -2.30
N ALA A 61 7.09 1.15 -2.31
CA ALA A 61 6.34 0.74 -3.49
C ALA A 61 4.86 0.60 -3.14
N ALA A 62 4.00 0.81 -4.10
CA ALA A 62 2.56 0.69 -3.92
C ALA A 62 1.90 -0.10 -5.04
N CYS A 63 0.81 -0.75 -4.70
CA CYS A 63 -0.06 -1.44 -5.62
C CYS A 63 -1.50 -1.00 -5.40
N ARG A 64 -2.21 -0.63 -6.48
CA ARG A 64 -3.65 -0.42 -6.46
C ARG A 64 -4.37 -1.73 -6.77
N PHE A 65 -5.49 -1.96 -6.11
CA PHE A 65 -6.28 -3.16 -6.29
C PHE A 65 -7.78 -2.89 -6.20
N ASP A 66 -8.57 -3.82 -6.74
CA ASP A 66 -10.01 -3.91 -6.60
C ASP A 66 -10.37 -5.33 -6.14
N LEU A 67 -10.98 -5.45 -4.96
CA LEU A 67 -11.38 -6.74 -4.39
C LEU A 67 -12.67 -7.30 -4.99
N ALA A 68 -13.35 -6.53 -5.85
CA ALA A 68 -14.46 -7.06 -6.63
C ALA A 68 -13.99 -8.06 -7.70
N ASP A 69 -12.74 -7.94 -8.17
CA ASP A 69 -12.14 -8.85 -9.14
C ASP A 69 -11.65 -10.17 -8.50
N GLY A 70 -11.36 -10.17 -7.19
CA GLY A 70 -10.84 -11.34 -6.45
C GLY A 70 -9.97 -10.96 -5.25
N LEU A 71 -9.25 -11.94 -4.69
CA LEU A 71 -8.27 -11.64 -3.63
C LEU A 71 -6.99 -11.04 -4.24
N VAL A 72 -6.28 -10.25 -3.45
CA VAL A 72 -5.01 -9.66 -3.87
C VAL A 72 -3.88 -10.17 -3.01
N ARG A 73 -2.91 -10.84 -3.63
CA ARG A 73 -1.71 -11.32 -2.95
C ARG A 73 -0.53 -10.41 -3.24
N VAL A 74 0.15 -10.00 -2.18
CA VAL A 74 1.38 -9.20 -2.28
C VAL A 74 2.53 -9.98 -1.66
N ARG A 75 3.58 -10.17 -2.45
CA ARG A 75 4.79 -10.88 -2.05
C ARG A 75 6.02 -10.05 -2.34
N ALA A 76 7.01 -10.14 -1.46
CA ALA A 76 8.35 -9.62 -1.72
C ALA A 76 9.38 -10.65 -1.26
N PRO A 77 10.21 -11.17 -2.18
CA PRO A 77 11.29 -12.09 -1.84
C PRO A 77 12.49 -11.31 -1.29
N GLY A 78 13.24 -11.96 -0.40
CA GLY A 78 14.48 -11.41 0.15
C GLY A 78 14.32 -10.86 1.55
N ASN A 79 15.46 -10.55 2.15
CA ASN A 79 15.57 -10.04 3.51
C ASN A 79 16.08 -8.61 3.47
N VAL A 80 15.40 -7.73 4.16
CA VAL A 80 15.78 -6.33 4.39
C VAL A 80 15.79 -6.08 5.90
N PRO A 81 16.49 -5.04 6.38
CA PRO A 81 16.61 -4.77 7.82
C PRO A 81 15.27 -4.57 8.53
N PHE A 82 14.31 -4.02 7.82
CA PHE A 82 12.94 -3.82 8.28
C PHE A 82 12.04 -3.53 7.08
N TRP A 83 10.83 -4.08 7.10
CA TRP A 83 9.78 -3.69 6.19
C TRP A 83 8.44 -3.53 6.92
N SER A 84 7.58 -2.71 6.37
CA SER A 84 6.18 -2.58 6.78
C SER A 84 5.27 -2.51 5.57
N ALA A 85 4.06 -3.01 5.73
CA ALA A 85 3.02 -2.92 4.73
C ALA A 85 1.75 -2.31 5.35
N SER A 86 1.08 -1.45 4.59
CA SER A 86 -0.14 -0.78 5.01
C SER A 86 -1.17 -0.82 3.91
N VAL A 87 -2.39 -1.15 4.27
CA VAL A 87 -3.56 -1.16 3.39
C VAL A 87 -4.38 0.09 3.65
N TYR A 88 -4.67 0.81 2.60
CA TYR A 88 -5.48 2.03 2.60
C TYR A 88 -6.71 1.83 1.73
N ASP A 89 -7.83 2.45 2.09
CA ASP A 89 -8.96 2.58 1.19
C ASP A 89 -8.67 3.61 0.07
N ARG A 90 -9.61 3.74 -0.86
CA ARG A 90 -9.51 4.71 -1.97
C ARG A 90 -9.40 6.16 -1.50
N SER A 91 -9.91 6.46 -0.31
CA SER A 91 -9.88 7.80 0.29
C SER A 91 -8.58 8.07 1.06
N GLY A 92 -7.69 7.08 1.19
CA GLY A 92 -6.41 7.18 1.88
C GLY A 92 -6.48 6.90 3.38
N HIS A 93 -7.62 6.42 3.89
CA HIS A 93 -7.69 5.98 5.29
C HIS A 93 -6.94 4.66 5.46
N ASN A 94 -6.11 4.59 6.49
CA ASN A 94 -5.41 3.37 6.84
C ASN A 94 -6.40 2.35 7.42
N ILE A 95 -6.52 1.19 6.76
CA ILE A 95 -7.38 0.08 7.19
C ILE A 95 -6.61 -0.87 8.09
N TYR A 96 -5.39 -1.23 7.66
CA TYR A 96 -4.56 -2.17 8.39
C TYR A 96 -3.07 -1.91 8.12
N SER A 97 -2.23 -2.17 9.14
CA SER A 97 -0.77 -2.08 9.00
C SER A 97 -0.10 -3.21 9.76
N PHE A 98 0.94 -3.76 9.17
CA PHE A 98 1.75 -4.84 9.75
C PHE A 98 3.21 -4.68 9.29
N ASN A 99 4.10 -5.44 9.91
CA ASN A 99 5.53 -5.39 9.62
C ASN A 99 6.16 -6.78 9.75
N ASP A 100 7.46 -6.87 9.50
CA ASP A 100 8.26 -8.09 9.61
C ASP A 100 8.18 -8.76 10.98
N HIS A 101 8.02 -8.00 12.07
CA HIS A 101 7.91 -8.55 13.43
C HIS A 101 6.56 -9.24 13.68
N ASN A 102 5.51 -8.83 12.98
CA ASN A 102 4.16 -9.42 13.08
C ASN A 102 3.91 -10.47 12.00
N ALA A 103 4.86 -10.66 11.09
CA ALA A 103 4.78 -11.67 10.05
C ALA A 103 5.18 -13.06 10.60
N ASN A 104 4.51 -14.10 10.12
CA ASN A 104 4.87 -15.48 10.45
C ASN A 104 6.19 -15.92 9.79
N SER A 105 6.70 -15.13 8.86
CA SER A 105 7.95 -15.34 8.14
C SER A 105 8.68 -14.01 7.97
N GLU A 106 10.02 -14.04 7.80
CA GLU A 106 10.81 -12.84 7.50
C GLU A 106 10.48 -12.23 6.13
N LYS A 107 9.74 -12.96 5.29
CA LYS A 107 9.34 -12.53 3.94
C LYS A 107 7.96 -11.93 3.97
N LEU A 108 7.76 -10.91 3.16
CA LEU A 108 6.44 -10.35 2.92
C LEU A 108 5.63 -11.33 2.05
N ASP A 109 4.57 -11.86 2.61
CA ASP A 109 3.54 -12.63 1.90
C ASP A 109 2.19 -12.33 2.56
N ALA A 110 1.36 -11.54 1.91
CA ALA A 110 0.10 -11.08 2.45
C ALA A 110 -1.02 -11.18 1.41
N VAL A 111 -2.20 -11.52 1.87
CA VAL A 111 -3.42 -11.60 1.07
C VAL A 111 -4.43 -10.62 1.62
N VAL A 112 -4.85 -9.67 0.80
CA VAL A 112 -5.93 -8.73 1.10
C VAL A 112 -7.22 -9.25 0.51
N LEU A 113 -8.29 -9.25 1.30
CA LEU A 113 -9.57 -9.82 0.91
C LEU A 113 -10.71 -9.18 1.70
N THR A 114 -11.92 -9.29 1.18
CA THR A 114 -13.12 -8.82 1.86
C THR A 114 -13.57 -9.80 2.96
N PRO A 115 -14.41 -9.37 3.92
CA PRO A 115 -15.00 -10.27 4.92
C PRO A 115 -15.75 -11.46 4.31
N ALA A 116 -16.40 -11.27 3.17
CA ALA A 116 -17.12 -12.33 2.47
C ALA A 116 -16.15 -13.38 1.90
N GLN A 117 -15.12 -12.94 1.19
CA GLN A 117 -14.05 -13.80 0.65
C GLN A 117 -13.30 -14.55 1.76
N MET A 118 -13.10 -13.91 2.93
CA MET A 118 -12.47 -14.57 4.09
C MET A 118 -13.27 -15.80 4.57
N ILE A 119 -14.60 -15.76 4.51
CA ILE A 119 -15.45 -16.90 4.88
C ILE A 119 -15.20 -18.09 3.94
N ASP A 120 -15.09 -17.82 2.64
CA ASP A 120 -14.85 -18.85 1.63
C ASP A 120 -13.43 -19.43 1.74
N VAL A 121 -12.43 -18.59 1.88
CA VAL A 121 -11.03 -19.02 2.08
C VAL A 121 -10.87 -19.86 3.36
N ARG A 122 -11.56 -19.50 4.45
CA ARG A 122 -11.51 -20.30 5.69
C ARG A 122 -12.19 -21.67 5.56
N ARG A 123 -13.15 -21.82 4.65
CA ARG A 123 -13.81 -23.09 4.39
C ARG A 123 -12.93 -24.07 3.64
N ASP A 124 -12.16 -23.56 2.69
CA ASP A 124 -11.21 -24.35 1.89
C ASP A 124 -9.96 -23.49 1.63
N LEU A 125 -8.98 -23.60 2.53
CA LEU A 125 -7.75 -22.83 2.43
C LEU A 125 -6.82 -23.43 1.38
N PRO A 126 -6.57 -22.73 0.25
CA PRO A 126 -5.62 -23.19 -0.76
C PRO A 126 -4.23 -23.39 -0.17
N GLU A 127 -3.56 -24.49 -0.56
CA GLU A 127 -2.20 -24.81 -0.09
C GLU A 127 -1.21 -23.67 -0.38
N GLU A 128 -1.40 -22.98 -1.48
CA GLU A 128 -0.57 -21.86 -1.93
C GLU A 128 -0.64 -20.63 -1.01
N LEU A 129 -1.73 -20.49 -0.26
CA LEU A 129 -1.95 -19.38 0.67
C LEU A 129 -1.58 -19.73 2.12
N GLN A 130 -1.12 -20.95 2.37
CA GLN A 130 -0.69 -21.38 3.70
C GLN A 130 0.53 -20.58 4.14
N GLY A 131 0.44 -19.96 5.31
CA GLY A 131 1.50 -19.12 5.87
C GLY A 131 1.47 -17.65 5.45
N ALA A 132 0.60 -17.24 4.51
CA ALA A 132 0.38 -15.84 4.19
C ALA A 132 -0.33 -15.11 5.34
N ILE A 133 -0.12 -13.81 5.43
CA ILE A 133 -0.85 -12.92 6.35
C ILE A 133 -2.16 -12.54 5.68
N PHE A 134 -3.28 -12.88 6.30
CA PHE A 134 -4.59 -12.48 5.79
C PHE A 134 -5.01 -11.15 6.38
N VAL A 135 -5.26 -10.17 5.50
CA VAL A 135 -5.76 -8.84 5.84
C VAL A 135 -7.21 -8.73 5.38
N GLU A 136 -8.12 -8.83 6.34
CA GLU A 136 -9.55 -8.64 6.08
C GLU A 136 -9.85 -7.14 6.01
N ALA A 137 -10.29 -6.66 4.84
CA ALA A 137 -10.55 -5.26 4.58
C ALA A 137 -11.98 -5.07 4.04
N PRO A 138 -12.86 -4.33 4.74
CA PRO A 138 -14.24 -4.07 4.32
C PRO A 138 -14.29 -2.94 3.27
N ILE A 139 -13.51 -3.09 2.20
CA ILE A 139 -13.37 -2.13 1.10
C ILE A 139 -13.43 -2.87 -0.23
N GLU A 140 -13.81 -2.18 -1.30
CA GLU A 140 -13.72 -2.68 -2.67
C GLU A 140 -12.39 -2.28 -3.29
N GLU A 141 -12.13 -0.98 -3.43
CA GLU A 141 -10.88 -0.46 -3.99
C GLU A 141 -9.91 -0.02 -2.89
N GLY A 142 -8.62 -0.28 -3.07
CA GLY A 142 -7.61 0.10 -2.12
C GLY A 142 -6.20 0.20 -2.68
N ILE A 143 -5.31 0.64 -1.82
CA ILE A 143 -3.87 0.76 -2.09
C ILE A 143 -3.12 0.00 -1.00
N LEU A 144 -2.23 -0.90 -1.40
CA LEU A 144 -1.26 -1.49 -0.49
C LEU A 144 0.09 -0.81 -0.71
N VAL A 145 0.67 -0.30 0.36
CA VAL A 145 1.99 0.36 0.35
C VAL A 145 2.98 -0.48 1.14
N VAL A 146 4.07 -0.86 0.51
CA VAL A 146 5.21 -1.52 1.15
C VAL A 146 6.31 -0.49 1.34
N ARG A 147 6.86 -0.42 2.54
CA ARG A 147 8.01 0.43 2.89
C ARG A 147 9.13 -0.45 3.41
N ALA A 148 10.35 -0.17 3.00
CA ALA A 148 11.53 -0.85 3.46
C ALA A 148 12.60 0.14 3.93
N PHE A 149 13.22 -0.15 5.07
CA PHE A 149 14.19 0.71 5.73
C PHE A 149 15.57 0.58 5.08
N VAL A 150 16.20 1.72 4.86
CA VAL A 150 17.56 1.86 4.31
C VAL A 150 18.47 2.46 5.38
N PRO A 151 19.16 1.66 6.19
CA PRO A 151 20.03 2.15 7.28
C PRO A 151 21.17 3.03 6.78
N ASP A 152 21.77 2.66 5.67
CA ASP A 152 22.90 3.33 5.04
C ASP A 152 22.97 3.02 3.52
N ASP A 153 23.94 3.63 2.84
CA ASP A 153 24.10 3.52 1.39
C ASP A 153 24.37 2.10 0.91
N SER A 154 24.95 1.21 1.71
CA SER A 154 25.23 -0.18 1.34
C SER A 154 23.95 -1.02 1.17
N TRP A 155 22.87 -0.63 1.85
CA TRP A 155 21.58 -1.29 1.78
C TRP A 155 20.71 -0.83 0.61
N LYS A 156 21.00 0.33 0.00
CA LYS A 156 20.23 0.86 -1.12
C LYS A 156 19.97 -0.16 -2.24
N PRO A 157 21.00 -0.86 -2.78
CA PRO A 157 20.77 -1.82 -3.86
C PRO A 157 19.97 -3.04 -3.41
N ILE A 158 20.08 -3.45 -2.15
CA ILE A 158 19.35 -4.60 -1.58
C ILE A 158 17.88 -4.24 -1.43
N VAL A 159 17.59 -3.09 -0.82
CA VAL A 159 16.22 -2.61 -0.62
C VAL A 159 15.55 -2.28 -1.96
N SER A 160 16.27 -1.69 -2.91
CA SER A 160 15.75 -1.46 -4.27
C SER A 160 15.32 -2.76 -4.93
N ARG A 161 16.18 -3.79 -4.90
CA ARG A 161 15.88 -5.11 -5.45
C ARG A 161 14.67 -5.76 -4.76
N PHE A 162 14.58 -5.67 -3.43
CA PHE A 162 13.43 -6.17 -2.67
C PHE A 162 12.12 -5.57 -3.17
N LEU A 163 12.05 -4.24 -3.33
CA LEU A 163 10.85 -3.57 -3.83
C LEU A 163 10.59 -3.80 -5.33
N GLU A 164 11.63 -3.91 -6.15
CA GLU A 164 11.50 -4.20 -7.59
C GLU A 164 11.01 -5.62 -7.85
N GLN A 165 11.37 -6.57 -7.00
CA GLN A 165 10.92 -7.95 -7.06
C GLN A 165 9.59 -8.20 -6.33
N SER A 166 9.04 -7.17 -5.69
CA SER A 166 7.71 -7.27 -5.09
C SER A 166 6.65 -7.46 -6.17
N ALA A 167 5.79 -8.42 -5.95
CA ALA A 167 4.67 -8.74 -6.82
C ALA A 167 3.35 -8.40 -6.14
N CYS A 168 2.41 -7.91 -6.92
CA CYS A 168 1.03 -7.68 -6.53
C CYS A 168 0.17 -8.38 -7.58
N GLU A 169 -0.55 -9.42 -7.19
CA GLU A 169 -1.21 -10.33 -8.12
C GLU A 169 -2.65 -10.59 -7.67
N LEU A 170 -3.54 -10.60 -8.65
CA LEU A 170 -4.91 -11.10 -8.46
C LEU A 170 -4.84 -12.62 -8.29
N GLN A 171 -5.57 -13.15 -7.31
CA GLN A 171 -5.70 -14.59 -7.07
C GLN A 171 -7.16 -15.00 -7.27
N ASP A 172 -7.36 -15.91 -8.21
CA ASP A 172 -8.63 -16.64 -8.36
C ASP A 172 -8.68 -17.78 -7.33
N TYR A 173 -9.84 -18.01 -6.72
CA TYR A 173 -10.06 -19.07 -5.75
C TYR A 173 -11.42 -19.75 -5.93
#